data_b7839ca17e3d922cb1301ba7aadfca35
#
_entry.id   b7839ca17e3d922cb1301ba7aadfca35
#
_cell.length_a   1.000
_cell.length_b   1.000
_cell.length_c   1.000
_cell.angle_alpha   90.00
_cell.angle_beta   90.00
_cell.angle_gamma   90.00
#
_symmetry.space_group_name_H-M   'P 1'
#
loop_
_entity.id
_entity.type
_entity.pdbx_description
1 polymer ?
#
loop_
_entity_poly.entity_id
_entity_poly.type
_entity_poly.pdbx_seq_one_letter_code
_entity_poly.pdbx_strand_id
1 'polypeptide(L)'
;MATSKNQALCLRVLLFASLRETMGWSEKLIELPANGPPSSPLQLWQHLGIQPITPPSNIRVAINQQFASWDAALQAGDELAFLPPISGG
;
A
#
# COMPACT_ATOMS: atom_id res chain seq x y z
N MET A 1 -25.70 3.38 -15.01
CA MET A 1 -25.34 3.42 -14.72
C MET A 1 -24.80 3.83 -13.95
N ALA A 2 -24.76 4.16 -13.81
CA ALA A 2 -24.31 4.83 -13.05
C ALA A 2 -23.50 4.49 -12.12
N THR A 3 -23.15 3.74 -12.06
CA THR A 3 -22.33 3.25 -11.33
C THR A 3 -21.13 3.85 -11.18
N SER A 4 -20.69 4.37 -12.12
CA SER A 4 -19.38 4.79 -12.05
C SER A 4 -19.19 5.80 -11.03
N LYS A 5 -20.10 6.56 -10.70
CA LYS A 5 -19.82 7.51 -9.84
C LYS A 5 -19.53 7.05 -8.53
N ASN A 6 -19.84 5.92 -8.27
CA ASN A 6 -19.47 5.42 -7.06
C ASN A 6 -18.26 4.75 -7.03
N GLN A 7 -17.43 4.85 -8.07
CA GLN A 7 -16.27 4.21 -8.02
C GLN A 7 -15.55 4.70 -6.96
N ALA A 8 -15.33 4.04 -5.93
CA ALA A 8 -14.44 4.38 -4.91
C ALA A 8 -13.07 4.43 -5.47
N LEU A 9 -12.25 5.28 -4.93
CA LEU A 9 -10.88 5.28 -5.32
C LEU A 9 -10.25 4.13 -4.59
N CYS A 10 -9.85 3.12 -5.31
CA CYS A 10 -9.32 1.90 -4.74
C CYS A 10 -7.87 1.72 -5.11
N LEU A 11 -7.11 1.20 -4.16
CA LEU A 11 -5.75 0.77 -4.39
C LEU A 11 -5.64 -0.70 -4.10
N ARG A 12 -4.76 -1.37 -4.81
CA ARG A 12 -4.46 -2.76 -4.49
C ARG A 12 -3.17 -2.77 -3.70
N VAL A 13 -3.18 -3.32 -2.51
CA VAL A 13 -2.00 -3.37 -1.66
C VAL A 13 -1.52 -4.80 -1.60
N LEU A 14 -0.24 -5.01 -1.85
CA LEU A 14 0.38 -6.32 -1.81
C LEU A 14 1.39 -6.37 -0.69
N LEU A 15 1.40 -7.47 0.04
CA LEU A 15 2.38 -7.70 1.08
C LEU A 15 3.16 -8.96 0.75
N PHE A 16 4.44 -8.94 1.03
CA PHE A 16 5.30 -10.06 0.72
C PHE A 16 6.05 -10.53 1.95
N ALA A 17 6.47 -11.77 1.92
CA ALA A 17 7.38 -12.36 2.91
C ALA A 17 6.88 -12.13 4.34
N SER A 18 7.72 -11.59 5.19
CA SER A 18 7.37 -11.48 6.59
C SER A 18 6.18 -10.57 6.83
N LEU A 19 5.95 -9.58 5.99
CA LEU A 19 4.78 -8.73 6.17
C LEU A 19 3.50 -9.50 5.90
N ARG A 20 3.52 -10.36 4.90
CA ARG A 20 2.35 -11.17 4.60
C ARG A 20 2.06 -12.09 5.78
N GLU A 21 3.09 -12.65 6.38
CA GLU A 21 2.89 -13.54 7.50
C GLU A 21 2.39 -12.81 8.72
N THR A 22 2.92 -11.64 8.98
CA THR A 22 2.52 -10.88 10.14
C THR A 22 1.09 -10.39 10.04
N MET A 23 0.71 -9.89 8.88
CA MET A 23 -0.62 -9.31 8.71
C MET A 23 -1.69 -10.35 8.40
N GLY A 24 -1.28 -11.49 7.90
CA GLY A 24 -2.24 -12.56 7.61
C GLY A 24 -2.91 -12.45 6.26
N TRP A 25 -2.44 -11.57 5.40
CA TRP A 25 -3.00 -11.47 4.05
C TRP A 25 -1.91 -11.02 3.09
N SER A 26 -2.10 -11.31 1.82
CA SER A 26 -1.11 -10.97 0.81
C SER A 26 -1.60 -9.90 -0.15
N GLU A 27 -2.88 -9.70 -0.26
CA GLU A 27 -3.42 -8.73 -1.19
C GLU A 27 -4.74 -8.21 -0.67
N LYS A 28 -4.98 -6.93 -0.80
CA LYS A 28 -6.22 -6.36 -0.32
C LYS A 28 -6.53 -5.10 -1.11
N LEU A 29 -7.79 -4.90 -1.44
CA LEU A 29 -8.22 -3.66 -2.05
C LEU A 29 -8.61 -2.69 -0.95
N ILE A 30 -8.04 -1.50 -1.02
CA ILE A 30 -8.28 -0.48 -0.01
C ILE A 30 -9.01 0.66 -0.67
N GLU A 31 -10.10 1.07 -0.10
CA GLU A 31 -10.83 2.22 -0.60
C GLU A 31 -10.29 3.48 0.02
N LEU A 32 -10.13 4.49 -0.78
CA LEU A 32 -9.68 5.78 -0.32
C LEU A 32 -10.84 6.76 -0.32
N PRO A 33 -10.84 7.72 0.58
CA PRO A 33 -11.91 8.72 0.56
C PRO A 33 -11.90 9.50 -0.73
N ALA A 34 -13.05 9.71 -1.29
CA ALA A 34 -13.13 10.33 -2.60
C ALA A 34 -12.63 11.75 -2.57
N ASN A 35 -12.82 12.46 -1.48
CA ASN A 35 -12.37 13.82 -1.42
C ASN A 35 -11.29 14.03 -0.40
N GLY A 36 -10.61 13.00 0.00
CA GLY A 36 -9.51 13.16 0.91
C GLY A 36 -8.24 13.49 0.17
N PRO A 37 -7.20 13.82 0.89
CA PRO A 37 -5.93 14.06 0.22
C PRO A 37 -5.38 12.79 -0.36
N PRO A 38 -4.55 12.89 -1.34
CA PRO A 38 -3.94 11.71 -1.90
C PRO A 38 -3.15 11.01 -0.83
N SER A 39 -3.20 9.75 -0.85
CA SER A 39 -2.46 8.97 0.07
C SER A 39 -1.06 8.75 -0.43
N SER A 40 -0.19 8.41 0.48
CA SER A 40 1.16 8.01 0.14
C SER A 40 1.39 6.64 0.73
N PRO A 41 2.44 5.94 0.32
CA PRO A 41 2.75 4.66 0.93
C PRO A 41 2.89 4.75 2.44
N LEU A 42 3.46 5.82 2.96
CA LEU A 42 3.59 5.97 4.39
C LEU A 42 2.22 6.07 5.06
N GLN A 43 1.32 6.84 4.48
CA GLN A 43 0.00 6.96 5.06
C GLN A 43 -0.76 5.65 5.00
N LEU A 44 -0.59 4.90 3.94
CA LEU A 44 -1.23 3.60 3.84
C LEU A 44 -0.65 2.63 4.85
N TRP A 45 0.66 2.65 5.05
CA TRP A 45 1.29 1.80 6.05
C TRP A 45 0.66 2.06 7.42
N GLN A 46 0.49 3.34 7.76
CA GLN A 46 -0.06 3.69 9.06
C GLN A 46 -1.55 3.37 9.13
N HIS A 47 -2.26 3.60 8.06
CA HIS A 47 -3.68 3.31 8.00
C HIS A 47 -3.97 1.83 8.16
N LEU A 48 -3.13 0.97 7.62
CA LEU A 48 -3.32 -0.45 7.71
C LEU A 48 -2.91 -1.02 9.05
N GLY A 49 -2.30 -0.22 9.90
CA GLY A 49 -1.91 -0.70 11.22
C GLY A 49 -0.69 -1.57 11.22
N ILE A 50 0.14 -1.50 10.19
CA ILE A 50 1.33 -2.30 10.15
C ILE A 50 2.33 -1.74 11.13
N GLN A 51 2.92 -2.59 11.93
CA GLN A 51 3.85 -2.17 12.96
C GLN A 51 5.29 -2.39 12.50
N PRO A 52 6.21 -1.56 12.91
CA PRO A 52 6.01 -0.34 13.72
C PRO A 52 5.40 0.77 12.88
N ILE A 53 4.86 1.77 13.55
CA ILE A 53 4.13 2.78 12.83
C ILE A 53 5.05 3.55 11.90
N THR A 54 6.32 3.67 12.23
CA THR A 54 7.31 4.20 11.32
C THR A 54 7.97 3.00 10.66
N PRO A 55 7.83 2.84 9.35
CA PRO A 55 8.35 1.64 8.73
C PRO A 55 9.87 1.57 8.83
N PRO A 56 10.40 0.36 8.99
CA PRO A 56 11.84 0.20 9.02
C PRO A 56 12.47 0.63 7.71
N SER A 57 13.69 1.10 7.77
CA SER A 57 14.32 1.63 6.57
C SER A 57 14.64 0.57 5.54
N ASN A 58 14.60 -0.69 5.91
CA ASN A 58 14.88 -1.75 4.95
C ASN A 58 13.64 -2.27 4.23
N ILE A 59 12.48 -1.65 4.45
CA ILE A 59 11.29 -2.00 3.69
C ILE A 59 11.23 -1.09 2.48
N ARG A 60 11.05 -1.67 1.32
CA ARG A 60 10.95 -0.89 0.10
C ARG A 60 9.53 -0.80 -0.36
N VAL A 61 9.25 0.21 -1.16
CA VAL A 61 7.92 0.45 -1.69
C VAL A 61 7.99 0.37 -3.20
N ALA A 62 7.02 -0.28 -3.82
CA ALA A 62 6.89 -0.26 -5.27
C ALA A 62 5.47 0.14 -5.62
N ILE A 63 5.33 1.03 -6.58
CA ILE A 63 4.04 1.43 -7.08
C ILE A 63 3.99 1.01 -8.54
N ASN A 64 3.01 0.19 -8.87
CA ASN A 64 2.87 -0.36 -10.22
C ASN A 64 4.16 -1.02 -10.67
N GLN A 65 4.78 -1.75 -9.72
CA GLN A 65 5.96 -2.56 -9.99
C GLN A 65 7.23 -1.75 -10.23
N GLN A 66 7.24 -0.50 -9.79
CA GLN A 66 8.43 0.32 -9.88
C GLN A 66 8.72 0.87 -8.49
N PHE A 67 9.99 0.85 -8.10
CA PHE A 67 10.35 1.37 -6.80
C PHE A 67 9.98 2.84 -6.68
N ALA A 68 9.51 3.22 -5.53
CA ALA A 68 9.05 4.56 -5.27
C ALA A 68 9.40 4.97 -3.85
N SER A 69 9.22 6.24 -3.55
CA SER A 69 9.52 6.72 -2.21
C SER A 69 8.30 6.59 -1.33
N TRP A 70 8.54 6.65 -0.03
CA TRP A 70 7.46 6.51 0.93
C TRP A 70 6.46 7.66 0.89
N ASP A 71 6.86 8.80 0.34
CA ASP A 71 5.97 9.94 0.24
C ASP A 71 5.46 10.18 -1.18
N ALA A 72 5.60 9.20 -2.04
CA ALA A 72 5.09 9.33 -3.40
C ALA A 72 3.57 9.43 -3.38
N ALA A 73 3.00 10.10 -4.34
CA ALA A 73 1.56 10.23 -4.42
C ALA A 73 0.96 8.95 -5.00
N LEU A 74 -0.13 8.50 -4.42
CA LEU A 74 -0.85 7.34 -4.90
C LEU A 74 -2.12 7.79 -5.60
N GLN A 75 -2.49 7.08 -6.63
CA GLN A 75 -3.68 7.39 -7.39
C GLN A 75 -4.58 6.18 -7.44
N ALA A 76 -5.84 6.42 -7.73
CA ALA A 76 -6.79 5.33 -7.84
C ALA A 76 -6.32 4.33 -8.88
N GLY A 77 -6.44 3.08 -8.57
CA GLY A 77 -6.02 2.03 -9.48
C GLY A 77 -4.58 1.59 -9.35
N ASP A 78 -3.81 2.28 -8.52
CA ASP A 78 -2.41 1.90 -8.36
C ASP A 78 -2.28 0.59 -7.59
N GLU A 79 -1.19 -0.09 -7.84
CA GLU A 79 -0.83 -1.28 -7.10
C GLU A 79 0.35 -0.90 -6.23
N LEU A 80 0.19 -1.00 -4.93
CA LEU A 80 1.23 -0.63 -3.98
C LEU A 80 1.75 -1.89 -3.30
N ALA A 81 3.03 -2.09 -3.32
CA ALA A 81 3.64 -3.25 -2.69
C ALA A 81 4.62 -2.81 -1.62
N PHE A 82 4.59 -3.48 -0.49
CA PHE A 82 5.59 -3.30 0.56
C PHE A 82 6.50 -4.53 0.53
N LEU A 83 7.78 -4.29 0.37
CA LEU A 83 8.74 -5.34 0.12
C LEU A 83 9.78 -5.38 1.22
N PRO A 84 9.64 -6.28 2.18
CA PRO A 84 10.68 -6.43 3.19
C PRO A 84 11.90 -7.08 2.58
N PRO A 85 13.03 -7.00 3.26
CA PRO A 85 14.22 -7.62 2.71
C PRO A 85 14.05 -9.12 2.65
N ILE A 86 14.64 -9.73 1.65
CA ILE A 86 14.64 -11.16 1.54
C ILE A 86 15.73 -11.67 2.44
N SER A 87 15.35 -12.48 3.41
CA SER A 87 16.34 -12.97 4.30
C SER A 87 16.96 -14.20 3.78
N GLY A 88 18.00 -14.60 4.34
CA GLY A 88 18.66 -15.78 3.96
C GLY A 88 19.40 -15.65 2.73
N GLY A 89 19.49 -14.56 2.36
CA GLY A 89 20.22 -14.36 1.12
C GLY A 89 21.40 -14.87 1.26
#